data_b873fefd8d91ec8de47942b930462f47
#
_entry.id   b873fefd8d91ec8de47942b930462f47
#
_cell.length_a   1.000
_cell.length_b   1.000
_cell.length_c   1.000
_cell.angle_alpha   90.00
_cell.angle_beta   90.00
_cell.angle_gamma   90.00
#
_symmetry.space_group_name_H-M   'P 1'
#
loop_
_entity.id
_entity.type
_entity.pdbx_description
1 polymer ?
#
loop_
_entity_poly.entity_id
_entity_poly.type
_entity_poly.pdbx_seq_one_letter_code
_entity_poly.pdbx_strand_id
1 'polypeptide(L)'
;QGNLNVQLSDIGSVNATGKIVTNGFGGIEDGVAQRTQDDYKSYGFTANIELGKFFPDKAKVTAPLYYSITREETRPKYNPLDTDMLLDDALDAITDTHERDSIESIAVTKTTNTNFSLSNVRFGIKTKRHPMPYDPANFSFSYSHSHRHTSGETTVYENEDNWRGAINYSYTPVYKPFEPFKKLIKSKSKWFDILKRFGLNWLPQNVSFNTEMIRNYYELQERDMESLE
;
A
#
# COMPACT_ATOMS: atom_id res chain seq x y z
N GLN A 1 -17.87 2.45 16.70
CA GLN A 1 -16.72 2.79 15.87
C GLN A 1 -15.84 3.81 16.59
N GLY A 2 -14.52 3.56 16.64
CA GLY A 2 -13.54 4.45 17.23
C GLY A 2 -12.38 4.68 16.26
N ASN A 3 -11.76 5.86 16.36
CA ASN A 3 -10.58 6.23 15.60
C ASN A 3 -9.63 7.01 16.50
N LEU A 4 -8.37 6.61 16.54
CA LEU A 4 -7.29 7.28 17.24
C LEU A 4 -6.22 7.66 16.22
N ASN A 5 -5.92 8.96 16.14
CA ASN A 5 -4.86 9.47 15.29
C ASN A 5 -3.80 10.15 16.16
N VAL A 6 -2.56 9.76 15.98
CA VAL A 6 -1.40 10.33 16.68
C VAL A 6 -0.43 10.90 15.65
N GLN A 7 -0.18 12.18 15.74
CA GLN A 7 0.82 12.87 14.91
C GLN A 7 2.18 12.83 15.62
N LEU A 8 3.19 12.29 14.94
CA LEU A 8 4.57 12.18 15.43
C LEU A 8 5.43 13.34 14.91
N SER A 9 5.03 14.57 15.24
CA SER A 9 5.72 15.78 14.76
C SER A 9 5.87 15.77 13.23
N ASP A 10 7.07 15.98 12.72
CA ASP A 10 7.42 15.96 11.30
C ASP A 10 7.91 14.57 10.79
N ILE A 11 7.95 13.59 11.68
CA ILE A 11 8.39 12.22 11.35
C ILE A 11 7.26 11.44 10.67
N GLY A 12 6.02 11.64 11.09
CA GLY A 12 4.89 10.93 10.51
C GLY A 12 3.65 10.89 11.37
N SER A 13 2.77 9.95 11.07
CA SER A 13 1.51 9.76 11.79
C SER A 13 1.19 8.28 11.96
N VAL A 14 0.47 7.97 13.03
CA VAL A 14 -0.05 6.64 13.32
C VAL A 14 -1.55 6.75 13.53
N ASN A 15 -2.30 5.87 12.92
CA ASN A 15 -3.75 5.81 13.04
C ASN A 15 -4.17 4.40 13.47
N ALA A 16 -5.08 4.32 14.43
CA ALA A 16 -5.72 3.08 14.85
C ALA A 16 -7.24 3.24 14.73
N THR A 17 -7.89 2.27 14.13
CA THR A 17 -9.35 2.24 13.94
C THR A 17 -9.93 0.97 14.52
N GLY A 18 -11.13 1.08 15.08
CA GLY A 18 -11.90 -0.07 15.54
C GLY A 18 -13.37 0.09 15.19
N LYS A 19 -13.97 -0.97 14.70
CA LYS A 19 -15.40 -1.04 14.42
C LYS A 19 -15.98 -2.35 14.93
N ILE A 20 -17.06 -2.28 15.67
CA ILE A 20 -17.83 -3.43 16.13
C ILE A 20 -19.29 -3.20 15.73
N VAL A 21 -19.88 -4.19 15.11
CA VAL A 21 -21.30 -4.24 14.77
C VAL A 21 -21.83 -5.57 15.32
N THR A 22 -22.82 -5.53 16.17
CA THR A 22 -23.43 -6.72 16.76
C THR A 22 -24.62 -7.20 15.93
N ASN A 23 -24.92 -8.49 16.00
CA ASN A 23 -26.10 -9.07 15.37
C ASN A 23 -27.39 -8.37 15.87
N GLY A 24 -28.42 -8.31 15.02
CA GLY A 24 -29.65 -7.59 15.33
C GLY A 24 -29.58 -6.07 15.12
N PHE A 25 -28.42 -5.53 14.67
CA PHE A 25 -28.27 -4.12 14.34
C PHE A 25 -29.03 -3.79 13.07
N GLY A 26 -29.86 -2.75 13.13
CA GLY A 26 -30.66 -2.28 11.99
C GLY A 26 -31.40 -1.00 12.37
N GLY A 27 -32.05 -0.37 11.38
CA GLY A 27 -32.92 0.77 11.61
C GLY A 27 -34.18 0.41 12.41
N ILE A 28 -34.82 1.42 13.01
CA ILE A 28 -36.08 1.22 13.79
C ILE A 28 -37.18 0.67 12.89
N GLU A 29 -37.13 1.00 11.60
CA GLU A 29 -38.15 0.59 10.60
C GLU A 29 -37.80 -0.77 9.95
N ASP A 30 -36.61 -1.32 10.20
CA ASP A 30 -36.16 -2.59 9.62
C ASP A 30 -36.84 -3.77 10.32
N GLY A 31 -37.46 -4.64 9.55
CA GLY A 31 -37.99 -5.91 10.05
C GLY A 31 -36.88 -6.81 10.60
N VAL A 32 -37.20 -7.73 11.52
CA VAL A 32 -36.25 -8.63 12.16
C VAL A 32 -35.41 -9.43 11.14
N ALA A 33 -36.02 -9.81 10.01
CA ALA A 33 -35.33 -10.53 8.92
C ALA A 33 -34.37 -9.66 8.10
N GLN A 34 -34.46 -8.34 8.20
CA GLN A 34 -33.62 -7.38 7.48
C GLN A 34 -32.43 -6.91 8.33
N ARG A 35 -32.42 -7.24 9.62
CA ARG A 35 -31.32 -6.88 10.52
C ARG A 35 -30.13 -7.79 10.30
N THR A 36 -28.95 -7.28 10.63
CA THR A 36 -27.69 -8.04 10.56
C THR A 36 -27.79 -9.32 11.38
N GLN A 37 -27.48 -10.45 10.76
CA GLN A 37 -27.45 -11.76 11.42
C GLN A 37 -26.07 -12.07 12.02
N ASP A 38 -25.03 -11.34 11.62
CA ASP A 38 -23.66 -11.59 11.98
C ASP A 38 -23.09 -10.52 12.91
N ASP A 39 -22.19 -10.91 13.78
CA ASP A 39 -21.32 -9.99 14.51
C ASP A 39 -20.10 -9.69 13.66
N TYR A 40 -19.80 -8.40 13.47
CA TYR A 40 -18.65 -7.95 12.72
C TYR A 40 -17.72 -7.14 13.60
N LYS A 41 -16.43 -7.48 13.56
CA LYS A 41 -15.35 -6.75 14.22
C LYS A 41 -14.28 -6.41 13.21
N SER A 42 -13.78 -5.20 13.26
CA SER A 42 -12.66 -4.76 12.43
C SER A 42 -11.70 -3.91 13.25
N TYR A 43 -10.42 -4.21 13.12
CA TYR A 43 -9.32 -3.48 13.75
C TYR A 43 -8.34 -3.09 12.65
N GLY A 44 -7.99 -1.82 12.59
CA GLY A 44 -7.05 -1.28 11.64
C GLY A 44 -5.93 -0.51 12.35
N PHE A 45 -4.72 -0.68 11.87
CA PHE A 45 -3.56 0.11 12.26
C PHE A 45 -2.84 0.58 11.01
N THR A 46 -2.51 1.87 10.95
CA THR A 46 -1.80 2.47 9.81
C THR A 46 -0.70 3.38 10.34
N ALA A 47 0.49 3.24 9.78
CA ALA A 47 1.63 4.09 10.09
C ALA A 47 2.19 4.70 8.80
N ASN A 48 2.38 6.01 8.80
CA ASN A 48 3.09 6.76 7.78
C ASN A 48 4.30 7.40 8.43
N ILE A 49 5.50 7.01 8.02
CA ILE A 49 6.75 7.45 8.64
C ILE A 49 7.73 7.90 7.56
N GLU A 50 8.30 9.10 7.70
CA GLU A 50 9.38 9.57 6.83
C GLU A 50 10.73 9.10 7.41
N LEU A 51 11.22 7.96 6.91
CA LEU A 51 12.50 7.39 7.38
C LEU A 51 13.69 8.29 7.07
N GLY A 52 13.57 9.18 6.08
CA GLY A 52 14.62 10.14 5.74
C GLY A 52 15.04 11.05 6.90
N LYS A 53 14.14 11.27 7.86
CA LYS A 53 14.40 12.09 9.07
C LYS A 53 15.41 11.46 10.03
N PHE A 54 15.65 10.16 9.94
CA PHE A 54 16.65 9.46 10.76
C PHE A 54 18.06 9.50 10.15
N PHE A 55 18.20 10.03 8.94
CA PHE A 55 19.48 10.17 8.25
C PHE A 55 20.03 11.58 8.39
N PRO A 56 21.36 11.77 8.32
CA PRO A 56 21.95 13.10 8.33
C PRO A 56 21.44 13.99 7.21
N ASP A 57 21.17 15.27 7.48
CA ASP A 57 20.67 16.24 6.49
C ASP A 57 21.53 16.34 5.23
N LYS A 58 22.83 16.07 5.37
CA LYS A 58 23.78 16.06 4.25
C LYS A 58 23.46 15.01 3.19
N ALA A 59 22.87 13.89 3.60
CA ALA A 59 22.51 12.80 2.70
C ALA A 59 21.22 13.10 1.93
N LYS A 60 20.39 14.04 2.40
CA LYS A 60 19.11 14.45 1.78
C LYS A 60 18.26 13.24 1.40
N VAL A 61 18.10 12.31 2.32
CA VAL A 61 17.34 11.09 2.12
C VAL A 61 15.85 11.40 2.20
N THR A 62 15.10 10.89 1.24
CA THR A 62 13.63 10.84 1.26
C THR A 62 13.23 9.38 1.19
N ALA A 63 12.52 8.88 2.19
CA ALA A 63 12.12 7.49 2.29
C ALA A 63 10.77 7.37 3.03
N PRO A 64 9.65 7.72 2.40
CA PRO A 64 8.33 7.57 3.00
C PRO A 64 7.95 6.10 3.12
N LEU A 65 7.73 5.67 4.36
CA LEU A 65 7.25 4.35 4.72
C LEU A 65 5.75 4.40 5.00
N TYR A 66 5.02 3.53 4.37
CA TYR A 66 3.63 3.23 4.68
C TYR A 66 3.51 1.79 5.16
N TYR A 67 2.85 1.60 6.29
CA TYR A 67 2.50 0.28 6.80
C TYR A 67 1.04 0.28 7.25
N SER A 68 0.29 -0.73 6.88
CA SER A 68 -1.06 -0.93 7.41
C SER A 68 -1.34 -2.40 7.67
N ILE A 69 -2.07 -2.67 8.72
CA ILE A 69 -2.65 -3.97 9.01
C ILE A 69 -4.11 -3.78 9.37
N THR A 70 -4.98 -4.56 8.74
CA THR A 70 -6.42 -4.59 9.04
C THR A 70 -6.82 -6.02 9.27
N ARG A 71 -7.50 -6.27 10.36
CA ARG A 71 -8.11 -7.57 10.70
C ARG A 71 -9.61 -7.40 10.78
N GLU A 72 -10.31 -8.24 10.07
CA GLU A 72 -11.76 -8.29 10.03
C GLU A 72 -12.20 -9.69 10.46
N GLU A 73 -13.22 -9.73 11.29
CA GLU A 73 -13.81 -10.96 11.80
C GLU A 73 -15.33 -10.85 11.67
N THR A 74 -15.93 -11.82 11.01
CA THR A 74 -17.36 -11.96 10.88
C THR A 74 -17.76 -13.26 11.53
N ARG A 75 -18.55 -13.16 12.61
CA ARG A 75 -19.06 -14.30 13.38
C ARG A 75 -20.56 -14.44 13.10
N PRO A 76 -20.99 -15.54 12.48
CA PRO A 76 -22.40 -15.78 12.24
C PRO A 76 -23.15 -16.04 13.54
N LYS A 77 -24.43 -15.69 13.59
CA LYS A 77 -25.31 -15.97 14.71
C LYS A 77 -25.63 -17.45 14.84
N TYR A 78 -25.80 -18.12 13.72
CA TYR A 78 -26.13 -19.55 13.66
C TYR A 78 -24.91 -20.37 13.29
N ASN A 79 -24.89 -21.62 13.76
CA ASN A 79 -23.82 -22.54 13.41
C ASN A 79 -23.92 -22.91 11.92
N PRO A 80 -22.87 -22.66 11.10
CA PRO A 80 -22.91 -23.02 9.67
C PRO A 80 -23.01 -24.54 9.42
N LEU A 81 -22.61 -25.35 10.39
CA LEU A 81 -22.72 -26.82 10.31
C LEU A 81 -24.13 -27.33 10.71
N ASP A 82 -24.90 -26.52 11.46
CA ASP A 82 -26.27 -26.80 11.87
C ASP A 82 -27.03 -25.48 12.00
N THR A 83 -27.69 -25.10 10.92
CA THR A 83 -28.35 -23.78 10.79
C THR A 83 -29.54 -23.56 11.73
N ASP A 84 -30.04 -24.60 12.39
CA ASP A 84 -31.13 -24.51 13.36
C ASP A 84 -30.61 -24.21 14.79
N MET A 85 -29.28 -24.29 15.00
CA MET A 85 -28.62 -24.06 16.29
C MET A 85 -27.87 -22.74 16.31
N LEU A 86 -27.93 -22.01 17.41
CA LEU A 86 -27.06 -20.85 17.62
C LEU A 86 -25.62 -21.29 17.76
N LEU A 87 -24.69 -20.54 17.18
CA LEU A 87 -23.26 -20.86 17.27
C LEU A 87 -22.75 -20.92 18.72
N ASP A 88 -23.23 -20.00 19.56
CA ASP A 88 -22.83 -19.97 20.98
C ASP A 88 -23.31 -21.23 21.72
N ASP A 89 -24.55 -21.66 21.49
CA ASP A 89 -25.11 -22.88 22.12
C ASP A 89 -24.35 -24.13 21.64
N ALA A 90 -23.97 -24.18 20.36
CA ALA A 90 -23.17 -25.26 19.80
C ALA A 90 -21.77 -25.34 20.44
N LEU A 91 -21.11 -24.18 20.60
CA LEU A 91 -19.79 -24.12 21.24
C LEU A 91 -19.83 -24.42 22.74
N ASP A 92 -20.89 -24.05 23.45
CA ASP A 92 -21.06 -24.31 24.89
C ASP A 92 -21.37 -25.77 25.17
N ALA A 93 -21.94 -26.51 24.24
CA ALA A 93 -22.17 -27.95 24.33
C ALA A 93 -20.89 -28.79 24.25
N ILE A 94 -19.80 -28.22 23.71
CA ILE A 94 -18.52 -28.91 23.51
C ILE A 94 -17.62 -28.69 24.73
N THR A 95 -17.22 -29.78 25.37
CA THR A 95 -16.32 -29.76 26.52
C THR A 95 -14.85 -29.79 26.17
N ASP A 96 -14.51 -30.28 24.98
CA ASP A 96 -13.13 -30.29 24.48
C ASP A 96 -12.78 -28.97 23.84
N THR A 97 -11.78 -28.29 24.38
CA THR A 97 -11.28 -27.01 23.89
C THR A 97 -10.75 -27.10 22.47
N HIS A 98 -10.14 -28.20 22.08
CA HIS A 98 -9.58 -28.38 20.74
C HIS A 98 -10.66 -28.52 19.67
N GLU A 99 -11.73 -29.25 20.01
CA GLU A 99 -12.88 -29.41 19.12
C GLU A 99 -13.65 -28.07 18.97
N ARG A 100 -13.84 -27.36 20.09
CA ARG A 100 -14.45 -26.06 20.15
C ARG A 100 -13.70 -25.04 19.26
N ASP A 101 -12.37 -24.93 19.42
CA ASP A 101 -11.53 -24.03 18.62
C ASP A 101 -11.58 -24.40 17.14
N SER A 102 -11.68 -25.70 16.81
CA SER A 102 -11.80 -26.16 15.43
C SER A 102 -13.11 -25.69 14.81
N ILE A 103 -14.24 -25.87 15.47
CA ILE A 103 -15.56 -25.45 14.99
C ILE A 103 -15.63 -23.93 14.89
N GLU A 104 -15.12 -23.21 15.89
CA GLU A 104 -15.07 -21.74 15.84
C GLU A 104 -14.21 -21.24 14.66
N SER A 105 -13.10 -21.92 14.36
CA SER A 105 -12.23 -21.57 13.23
C SER A 105 -12.90 -21.79 11.87
N ILE A 106 -13.85 -22.71 11.78
CA ILE A 106 -14.65 -22.96 10.60
C ILE A 106 -15.77 -21.92 10.50
N ALA A 107 -16.50 -21.69 11.58
CA ALA A 107 -17.68 -20.82 11.59
C ALA A 107 -17.33 -19.33 11.37
N VAL A 108 -16.20 -18.89 11.92
CA VAL A 108 -15.83 -17.46 11.91
C VAL A 108 -14.94 -17.14 10.72
N THR A 109 -15.43 -16.25 9.87
CA THR A 109 -14.64 -15.73 8.76
C THR A 109 -13.66 -14.66 9.25
N LYS A 110 -12.36 -14.88 9.01
CA LYS A 110 -11.28 -13.97 9.38
C LYS A 110 -10.51 -13.54 8.15
N THR A 111 -10.34 -12.22 8.00
CA THR A 111 -9.53 -11.64 6.93
C THR A 111 -8.48 -10.73 7.54
N THR A 112 -7.23 -10.93 7.16
CA THR A 112 -6.11 -10.08 7.54
C THR A 112 -5.48 -9.50 6.28
N ASN A 113 -5.44 -8.19 6.19
CA ASN A 113 -4.75 -7.47 5.12
C ASN A 113 -3.55 -6.74 5.73
N THR A 114 -2.37 -6.99 5.17
CA THR A 114 -1.13 -6.31 5.56
C THR A 114 -0.54 -5.64 4.33
N ASN A 115 -0.25 -4.35 4.43
CA ASN A 115 0.38 -3.60 3.35
C ASN A 115 1.64 -2.92 3.87
N PHE A 116 2.70 -3.03 3.10
CA PHE A 116 3.96 -2.36 3.33
C PHE A 116 4.39 -1.66 2.05
N SER A 117 4.81 -0.41 2.15
CA SER A 117 5.26 0.35 0.99
C SER A 117 6.36 1.33 1.36
N LEU A 118 7.43 1.30 0.59
CA LEU A 118 8.46 2.34 0.52
C LEU A 118 8.39 2.96 -0.87
N SER A 119 8.00 4.22 -0.99
CA SER A 119 7.82 4.87 -2.27
C SER A 119 8.82 6.00 -2.50
N ASN A 120 9.36 6.07 -3.73
CA ASN A 120 10.29 7.14 -4.13
C ASN A 120 11.47 7.34 -3.16
N VAL A 121 12.05 6.25 -2.68
CA VAL A 121 13.26 6.31 -1.87
C VAL A 121 14.41 6.85 -2.70
N ARG A 122 15.00 7.96 -2.29
CA ARG A 122 16.10 8.62 -3.02
C ARG A 122 17.05 9.36 -2.10
N PHE A 123 18.25 9.52 -2.59
CA PHE A 123 19.30 10.32 -1.97
C PHE A 123 19.45 11.61 -2.77
N GLY A 124 19.22 12.76 -2.16
CA GLY A 124 19.29 14.07 -2.84
C GLY A 124 20.70 14.59 -3.08
N ILE A 125 21.70 13.73 -3.14
CA ILE A 125 23.10 14.09 -3.34
C ILE A 125 23.35 14.38 -4.83
N LYS A 126 23.88 15.55 -5.11
CA LYS A 126 24.21 16.02 -6.47
C LYS A 126 25.64 16.56 -6.51
N THR A 127 26.28 16.42 -7.66
CA THR A 127 27.57 17.07 -7.92
C THR A 127 27.42 18.60 -7.89
N LYS A 128 28.32 19.29 -7.21
CA LYS A 128 28.19 20.75 -6.92
C LYS A 128 28.27 21.64 -8.16
N ARG A 129 29.01 21.23 -9.20
CA ARG A 129 29.23 22.07 -10.39
C ARG A 129 28.16 21.93 -11.46
N HIS A 130 27.82 20.69 -11.80
CA HIS A 130 26.82 20.36 -12.82
C HIS A 130 26.13 19.07 -12.44
N PRO A 131 24.81 18.90 -12.71
CA PRO A 131 24.16 17.61 -12.60
C PRO A 131 24.88 16.60 -13.48
N MET A 132 25.25 15.46 -12.87
CA MET A 132 25.94 14.36 -13.58
C MET A 132 25.03 13.17 -13.73
N PRO A 133 25.15 12.37 -14.81
CA PRO A 133 24.30 11.21 -15.01
C PRO A 133 24.44 10.13 -13.91
N TYR A 134 25.55 10.11 -13.19
CA TYR A 134 25.80 9.17 -12.08
C TYR A 134 25.42 9.71 -10.70
N ASP A 135 24.81 10.89 -10.60
CA ASP A 135 24.39 11.45 -9.33
C ASP A 135 23.32 10.55 -8.68
N PRO A 136 23.44 10.22 -7.38
CA PRO A 136 22.43 9.44 -6.66
C PRO A 136 21.03 10.05 -6.70
N ALA A 137 20.93 11.39 -6.82
CA ALA A 137 19.66 12.10 -6.92
C ALA A 137 18.85 11.76 -8.19
N ASN A 138 19.48 11.17 -9.22
CA ASN A 138 18.82 10.74 -10.44
C ASN A 138 18.06 9.43 -10.30
N PHE A 139 18.31 8.68 -9.22
CA PHE A 139 17.71 7.38 -8.96
C PHE A 139 16.63 7.49 -7.90
N SER A 140 15.56 6.74 -8.07
CA SER A 140 14.57 6.50 -7.02
C SER A 140 14.14 5.04 -7.04
N PHE A 141 13.88 4.53 -5.84
CA PHE A 141 13.44 3.15 -5.62
C PHE A 141 12.05 3.16 -5.00
N SER A 142 11.24 2.22 -5.42
CA SER A 142 9.95 1.96 -4.79
C SER A 142 9.81 0.46 -4.58
N TYR A 143 9.27 0.08 -3.43
CA TYR A 143 8.96 -1.29 -3.11
C TYR A 143 7.62 -1.34 -2.38
N SER A 144 6.77 -2.27 -2.76
CA SER A 144 5.53 -2.53 -2.04
C SER A 144 5.27 -4.03 -1.94
N HIS A 145 4.68 -4.42 -0.82
CA HIS A 145 4.20 -5.76 -0.57
C HIS A 145 2.82 -5.68 0.07
N SER A 146 1.87 -6.39 -0.48
CA SER A 146 0.57 -6.61 0.12
C SER A 146 0.33 -8.10 0.33
N HIS A 147 -0.14 -8.44 1.52
CA HIS A 147 -0.52 -9.79 1.91
C HIS A 147 -1.94 -9.79 2.41
N ARG A 148 -2.77 -10.67 1.85
CA ARG A 148 -4.14 -10.93 2.30
C ARG A 148 -4.27 -12.39 2.65
N HIS A 149 -4.76 -12.64 3.85
CA HIS A 149 -5.11 -13.97 4.33
C HIS A 149 -6.57 -14.00 4.73
N THR A 150 -7.31 -14.96 4.20
CA THR A 150 -8.72 -15.17 4.53
C THR A 150 -8.93 -16.64 4.90
N SER A 151 -9.70 -16.87 5.94
CA SER A 151 -10.17 -18.20 6.33
C SER A 151 -11.63 -18.11 6.80
N GLY A 152 -12.38 -19.19 6.66
CA GLY A 152 -13.80 -19.21 7.02
C GLY A 152 -14.47 -20.53 6.69
N GLU A 153 -15.77 -20.51 6.61
CA GLU A 153 -16.63 -21.68 6.45
C GLU A 153 -16.24 -22.53 5.23
N THR A 154 -16.26 -21.94 4.05
CA THR A 154 -15.96 -22.62 2.78
C THR A 154 -14.49 -22.60 2.38
N THR A 155 -13.67 -21.86 3.13
CA THR A 155 -12.27 -21.61 2.80
C THR A 155 -11.38 -21.98 3.97
N VAL A 156 -10.51 -22.99 3.78
CA VAL A 156 -9.50 -23.32 4.79
C VAL A 156 -8.49 -22.20 4.91
N TYR A 157 -7.95 -21.78 3.76
CA TYR A 157 -7.15 -20.56 3.64
C TYR A 157 -7.17 -20.05 2.20
N GLU A 158 -7.12 -18.75 2.07
CA GLU A 158 -6.89 -18.01 0.84
C GLU A 158 -5.75 -17.02 1.12
N ASN A 159 -4.64 -17.19 0.43
CA ASN A 159 -3.48 -16.33 0.53
C ASN A 159 -3.25 -15.60 -0.78
N GLU A 160 -3.11 -14.31 -0.70
CA GLU A 160 -2.76 -13.46 -1.83
C GLU A 160 -1.56 -12.59 -1.44
N ASP A 161 -0.47 -12.75 -2.16
CA ASP A 161 0.74 -11.95 -1.99
C ASP A 161 1.08 -11.22 -3.29
N ASN A 162 1.25 -9.92 -3.18
CA ASN A 162 1.62 -9.07 -4.30
C ASN A 162 2.88 -8.27 -3.95
N TRP A 163 3.94 -8.45 -4.74
CA TRP A 163 5.19 -7.70 -4.63
C TRP A 163 5.37 -6.81 -5.85
N ARG A 164 5.81 -5.60 -5.62
CA ARG A 164 6.15 -4.66 -6.66
C ARG A 164 7.44 -3.95 -6.29
N GLY A 165 8.43 -4.02 -7.17
CA GLY A 165 9.67 -3.28 -7.08
C GLY A 165 9.85 -2.41 -8.31
N ALA A 166 10.25 -1.15 -8.14
CA ALA A 166 10.51 -0.24 -9.24
C ALA A 166 11.78 0.55 -9.01
N ILE A 167 12.52 0.77 -10.09
CA ILE A 167 13.68 1.65 -10.14
C ILE A 167 13.43 2.66 -11.23
N ASN A 168 13.50 3.94 -10.87
CA ASN A 168 13.36 5.04 -11.79
C ASN A 168 14.67 5.81 -11.84
N TYR A 169 15.11 6.11 -13.05
CA TYR A 169 16.25 6.97 -13.32
C TYR A 169 15.79 8.14 -14.17
N SER A 170 16.16 9.34 -13.80
CA SER A 170 15.88 10.55 -14.59
C SER A 170 17.04 11.52 -14.49
N TYR A 171 17.58 11.88 -15.63
CA TYR A 171 18.68 12.82 -15.76
C TYR A 171 18.33 13.91 -16.74
N THR A 172 18.46 15.16 -16.31
CA THR A 172 18.28 16.33 -17.15
C THR A 172 19.63 17.02 -17.33
N PRO A 173 20.27 16.85 -18.49
CA PRO A 173 21.56 17.51 -18.75
C PRO A 173 21.39 19.04 -18.77
N VAL A 174 22.35 19.71 -18.14
CA VAL A 174 22.46 21.18 -18.27
C VAL A 174 23.41 21.48 -19.41
N TYR A 175 22.88 22.03 -20.48
CA TYR A 175 23.68 22.39 -21.63
C TYR A 175 23.36 23.82 -22.11
N LYS A 176 24.33 24.44 -22.78
CA LYS A 176 24.09 25.69 -23.48
C LYS A 176 23.76 25.38 -24.93
N PRO A 177 22.71 25.96 -25.51
CA PRO A 177 22.37 25.76 -26.89
C PRO A 177 23.58 26.19 -27.77
N PHE A 178 23.85 25.41 -28.80
CA PHE A 178 24.85 25.79 -29.79
C PHE A 178 24.29 26.93 -30.64
N GLU A 179 24.86 28.12 -30.50
CA GLU A 179 24.46 29.34 -31.24
C GLU A 179 25.49 29.61 -32.33
N PRO A 180 25.36 29.01 -33.53
CA PRO A 180 26.39 29.09 -34.58
C PRO A 180 26.58 30.50 -35.10
N PHE A 181 25.50 31.27 -35.15
CA PHE A 181 25.51 32.61 -35.76
C PHE A 181 25.93 33.73 -34.79
N LYS A 182 25.97 33.48 -33.50
CA LYS A 182 26.32 34.47 -32.47
C LYS A 182 27.72 35.08 -32.65
N LYS A 183 28.68 34.24 -33.05
CA LYS A 183 30.06 34.65 -33.30
C LYS A 183 30.31 35.15 -34.71
N LEU A 184 29.51 34.68 -35.68
CA LEU A 184 29.67 35.04 -37.11
C LEU A 184 29.06 36.38 -37.45
N ILE A 185 27.95 36.75 -36.84
CA ILE A 185 27.23 37.97 -37.14
C ILE A 185 27.61 39.06 -36.15
N LYS A 186 28.54 39.96 -36.55
CA LYS A 186 28.97 41.12 -35.75
C LYS A 186 28.08 42.36 -35.93
N SER A 187 27.08 42.31 -36.80
CA SER A 187 26.17 43.42 -37.07
C SER A 187 25.28 43.73 -35.86
N LYS A 188 25.05 45.05 -35.61
CA LYS A 188 24.18 45.54 -34.54
C LYS A 188 22.71 45.72 -34.98
N SER A 189 22.35 45.30 -36.20
CA SER A 189 21.00 45.44 -36.71
C SER A 189 20.01 44.49 -36.01
N LYS A 190 18.83 45.00 -35.66
CA LYS A 190 17.77 44.26 -35.00
C LYS A 190 17.29 43.03 -35.79
N TRP A 191 17.39 43.06 -37.10
CA TRP A 191 17.05 41.95 -37.98
C TRP A 191 17.94 40.73 -37.78
N PHE A 192 19.22 40.94 -37.50
CA PHE A 192 20.17 39.87 -37.24
C PHE A 192 20.11 39.35 -35.82
N ASP A 193 19.42 40.00 -34.91
CA ASP A 193 19.25 39.52 -33.52
C ASP A 193 18.45 38.22 -33.46
N ILE A 194 17.49 38.04 -34.38
CA ILE A 194 16.74 36.80 -34.50
C ILE A 194 17.67 35.62 -34.87
N LEU A 195 18.54 35.85 -35.86
CA LEU A 195 19.51 34.86 -36.32
C LEU A 195 20.59 34.58 -35.26
N LYS A 196 21.03 35.57 -34.49
CA LYS A 196 21.98 35.40 -33.39
C LYS A 196 21.43 34.57 -32.25
N ARG A 197 20.10 34.63 -32.01
CA ARG A 197 19.40 33.86 -30.97
C ARG A 197 19.01 32.46 -31.43
N PHE A 198 19.26 32.14 -32.72
CA PHE A 198 19.01 30.79 -33.22
C PHE A 198 19.97 29.81 -32.55
N GLY A 199 19.45 28.97 -31.68
CA GLY A 199 20.17 27.95 -30.97
C GLY A 199 19.69 26.57 -31.38
N LEU A 200 20.62 25.68 -31.63
CA LEU A 200 20.36 24.26 -31.89
C LEU A 200 20.65 23.46 -30.66
N ASN A 201 19.63 22.75 -30.17
CA ASN A 201 19.75 21.75 -29.11
C ASN A 201 19.79 20.38 -29.75
N TRP A 202 20.95 19.77 -29.80
CA TRP A 202 21.13 18.42 -30.36
C TRP A 202 21.23 17.33 -29.27
N LEU A 203 21.37 17.72 -27.97
CA LEU A 203 21.35 16.82 -26.83
C LEU A 203 19.93 16.61 -26.35
N PRO A 204 19.60 15.41 -25.83
CA PRO A 204 18.31 15.15 -25.25
C PRO A 204 18.07 16.06 -24.04
N GLN A 205 16.87 16.60 -23.90
CA GLN A 205 16.49 17.44 -22.76
C GLN A 205 16.33 16.65 -21.47
N ASN A 206 15.93 15.40 -21.59
CA ASN A 206 15.79 14.47 -20.47
C ASN A 206 16.12 13.05 -20.95
N VAL A 207 16.84 12.32 -20.10
CA VAL A 207 17.06 10.89 -20.26
C VAL A 207 16.42 10.22 -19.08
N SER A 208 15.43 9.36 -19.32
CA SER A 208 14.74 8.62 -18.26
C SER A 208 14.71 7.13 -18.56
N PHE A 209 14.86 6.35 -17.53
CA PHE A 209 14.73 4.90 -17.57
C PHE A 209 13.91 4.45 -16.38
N ASN A 210 12.87 3.68 -16.66
CA ASN A 210 11.99 3.11 -15.63
C ASN A 210 11.95 1.61 -15.80
N THR A 211 12.14 0.88 -14.73
CA THR A 211 11.96 -0.56 -14.71
C THR A 211 11.12 -0.95 -13.51
N GLU A 212 10.28 -1.93 -13.72
CA GLU A 212 9.34 -2.42 -12.72
C GLU A 212 9.31 -3.95 -12.76
N MET A 213 9.28 -4.55 -11.58
CA MET A 213 9.08 -5.97 -11.40
C MET A 213 7.86 -6.19 -10.51
N ILE A 214 6.95 -7.01 -11.00
CA ILE A 214 5.73 -7.40 -10.30
C ILE A 214 5.75 -8.90 -10.13
N ARG A 215 5.43 -9.38 -8.93
CA ARG A 215 5.22 -10.78 -8.63
C ARG A 215 3.92 -10.92 -7.85
N ASN A 216 3.05 -11.79 -8.32
CA ASN A 216 1.80 -12.13 -7.65
C ASN A 216 1.84 -13.61 -7.29
N TYR A 217 1.37 -13.92 -6.11
CA TYR A 217 1.17 -15.28 -5.64
C TYR A 217 -0.25 -15.39 -5.11
N TYR A 218 -0.94 -16.44 -5.51
CA TYR A 218 -2.28 -16.74 -5.04
C TYR A 218 -2.38 -18.23 -4.72
N GLU A 219 -2.92 -18.53 -3.56
CA GLU A 219 -3.16 -19.88 -3.10
C GLU A 219 -4.52 -19.93 -2.42
N LEU A 220 -5.32 -20.90 -2.82
CA LEU A 220 -6.65 -21.15 -2.26
C LEU A 220 -6.77 -22.63 -1.93
N GLN A 221 -7.23 -22.92 -0.72
CA GLN A 221 -7.72 -24.23 -0.31
C GLN A 221 -9.15 -24.09 0.15
N GLU A 222 -10.05 -24.68 -0.60
CA GLU A 222 -11.46 -24.78 -0.24
C GLU A 222 -11.69 -25.93 0.73
N ARG A 223 -12.72 -25.78 1.54
CA ARG A 223 -13.17 -26.79 2.48
C ARG A 223 -14.30 -27.61 1.85
N ASP A 224 -14.18 -28.92 1.91
CA ASP A 224 -15.27 -29.81 1.53
C ASP A 224 -16.21 -29.97 2.73
N MET A 225 -17.37 -29.33 2.63
CA MET A 225 -18.38 -29.34 3.70
C MET A 225 -19.09 -30.70 3.82
N GLU A 226 -19.15 -31.50 2.72
CA GLU A 226 -19.76 -32.83 2.76
C GLU A 226 -18.93 -33.85 3.55
N SER A 227 -17.62 -33.60 3.69
CA SER A 227 -16.73 -34.47 4.44
C SER A 227 -16.70 -34.18 5.95
N LEU A 228 -17.40 -33.14 6.41
CA LEU A 228 -17.48 -32.72 7.83
C LEU A 228 -18.72 -33.26 8.55
N GLU A 229 -19.65 -33.92 7.82
CA GLU A 229 -20.80 -34.64 8.41
C GLU A 229 -20.32 -36.10 8.89
#